data_fb2375a8ed99add3debc5536b51a6519
#
_entry.id   fb2375a8ed99add3debc5536b51a6519
#
_cell.length_a   1.000
_cell.length_b   1.000
_cell.length_c   1.000
_cell.angle_alpha   90.00
_cell.angle_beta   90.00
_cell.angle_gamma   90.00
#
_symmetry.space_group_name_H-M   'P 1'
#
loop_
_entity.id
_entity.type
_entity.pdbx_description
1 polymer ?
#
loop_
_entity_poly.entity_id
_entity_poly.type
_entity_poly.pdbx_seq_one_letter_code
_entity_poly.pdbx_strand_id
1 'polypeptide(L)'
;LLSRYPDMNGTQAREILFTTATNKAPDGAPLPGWLAADGTPDVRYGWGIPDLTAGMFGPRQFLGRFTYNMATMPLDVWTNAIGQQGLEARKREDLAWLGAYQTEGITAGGPYTLGSEFEVVDGNNDKTDHIIPLAEAEKWRPPYYARRAEAIRSKLSRGLYDGSLTKQGAGTLVLTGDNAYRGDTTVEGGTLYGFTESFGTGTVVVKGGQFGVLRRYEDALTKK
;
A
#
# COMPACT_ATOMS: atom_id res chain seq x y z
N LEU A 1 5.48 -7.69 16.63
CA LEU A 1 5.46 -6.30 16.15
C LEU A 1 4.80 -5.34 17.15
N LEU A 2 3.62 -5.65 17.71
CA LEU A 2 2.95 -4.73 18.66
C LEU A 2 3.79 -4.43 19.90
N SER A 3 4.60 -5.39 20.40
CA SER A 3 5.56 -5.11 21.49
C SER A 3 6.68 -4.15 21.05
N ARG A 4 7.07 -4.17 19.78
CA ARG A 4 8.08 -3.27 19.21
C ARG A 4 7.50 -1.87 18.93
N TYR A 5 6.22 -1.82 18.58
CA TYR A 5 5.50 -0.62 18.22
C TYR A 5 4.23 -0.47 19.08
N PRO A 6 4.35 -0.15 20.37
CA PRO A 6 3.21 -0.15 21.29
C PRO A 6 2.14 0.90 20.94
N ASP A 7 2.52 1.95 20.24
CA ASP A 7 1.61 3.03 19.81
C ASP A 7 0.94 2.77 18.46
N MET A 8 1.27 1.65 17.77
CA MET A 8 0.65 1.30 16.50
C MET A 8 -0.63 0.49 16.69
N ASN A 9 -1.61 0.79 15.86
CA ASN A 9 -2.82 -0.03 15.76
C ASN A 9 -2.60 -1.27 14.87
N GLY A 10 -3.57 -2.20 14.90
CA GLY A 10 -3.47 -3.46 14.15
C GLY A 10 -3.38 -3.27 12.62
N THR A 11 -3.92 -2.19 12.06
CA THR A 11 -3.82 -1.89 10.62
C THR A 11 -2.39 -1.51 10.26
N GLN A 12 -1.74 -0.67 11.05
CA GLN A 12 -0.35 -0.28 10.86
C GLN A 12 0.61 -1.46 11.04
N ALA A 13 0.40 -2.28 12.07
CA ALA A 13 1.19 -3.50 12.28
C ALA A 13 1.04 -4.47 11.11
N ARG A 14 -0.18 -4.63 10.56
CA ARG A 14 -0.44 -5.44 9.37
C ARG A 14 0.26 -4.85 8.13
N GLU A 15 0.24 -3.53 7.95
CA GLU A 15 0.92 -2.87 6.85
C GLU A 15 2.44 -3.12 6.89
N ILE A 16 3.05 -3.04 8.08
CA ILE A 16 4.46 -3.42 8.25
C ILE A 16 4.68 -4.88 7.88
N LEU A 17 3.85 -5.82 8.39
CA LEU A 17 3.98 -7.24 8.06
C LEU A 17 3.91 -7.50 6.55
N PHE A 18 2.99 -6.87 5.86
CA PHE A 18 2.81 -7.05 4.42
C PHE A 18 3.99 -6.47 3.64
N THR A 19 4.36 -5.24 3.96
CA THR A 19 5.36 -4.50 3.17
C THR A 19 6.79 -4.94 3.44
N THR A 20 7.05 -5.62 4.55
CA THR A 20 8.37 -6.21 4.88
C THR A 20 8.45 -7.71 4.58
N ALA A 21 7.36 -8.34 4.15
CA ALA A 21 7.37 -9.74 3.74
C ALA A 21 8.36 -9.99 2.59
N THR A 22 8.92 -11.19 2.55
CA THR A 22 9.87 -11.61 1.54
C THR A 22 9.26 -12.63 0.58
N ASN A 23 9.66 -12.55 -0.69
CA ASN A 23 9.35 -13.56 -1.71
C ASN A 23 10.40 -14.69 -1.79
N LYS A 24 11.26 -14.78 -0.78
CA LYS A 24 12.33 -15.79 -0.70
C LYS A 24 12.04 -16.79 0.40
N ALA A 25 12.36 -18.05 0.14
CA ALA A 25 12.41 -19.10 1.14
C ALA A 25 13.59 -18.89 2.12
N PRO A 26 13.64 -19.61 3.27
CA PRO A 26 14.72 -19.46 4.25
C PRO A 26 16.13 -19.71 3.71
N ASP A 27 16.26 -20.47 2.64
CA ASP A 27 17.54 -20.71 1.91
C ASP A 27 17.91 -19.58 0.94
N GLY A 28 17.07 -18.54 0.84
CA GLY A 28 17.26 -17.39 -0.05
C GLY A 28 16.76 -17.60 -1.47
N ALA A 29 16.26 -18.79 -1.83
CA ALA A 29 15.68 -19.04 -3.14
C ALA A 29 14.33 -18.32 -3.31
N PRO A 30 13.98 -17.85 -4.51
CA PRO A 30 12.65 -17.32 -4.77
C PRO A 30 11.58 -18.38 -4.50
N LEU A 31 10.41 -17.96 -4.01
CA LEU A 31 9.25 -18.84 -3.86
C LEU A 31 8.87 -19.44 -5.22
N PRO A 32 8.63 -20.76 -5.32
CA PRO A 32 8.35 -21.42 -6.58
C PRO A 32 7.15 -20.82 -7.31
N GLY A 33 7.37 -20.34 -8.55
CA GLY A 33 6.30 -19.74 -9.36
C GLY A 33 5.84 -18.35 -8.87
N TRP A 34 6.67 -17.62 -8.15
CA TRP A 34 6.44 -16.21 -7.85
C TRP A 34 6.45 -15.41 -9.16
N LEU A 35 5.39 -14.66 -9.43
CA LEU A 35 5.19 -13.92 -10.68
C LEU A 35 5.05 -12.40 -10.45
N ALA A 36 4.80 -11.98 -9.21
CA ALA A 36 4.58 -10.58 -8.92
C ALA A 36 5.89 -9.76 -9.03
N ALA A 37 5.77 -8.50 -9.41
CA ALA A 37 6.88 -7.56 -9.35
C ALA A 37 7.28 -7.30 -7.89
N ASP A 38 8.55 -6.94 -7.67
CA ASP A 38 9.05 -6.64 -6.34
C ASP A 38 8.20 -5.58 -5.63
N GLY A 39 7.88 -5.86 -4.37
CA GLY A 39 7.05 -4.99 -3.55
C GLY A 39 5.56 -5.01 -3.90
N THR A 40 5.10 -5.97 -4.71
CA THR A 40 3.67 -6.18 -5.01
C THR A 40 3.22 -7.58 -4.60
N PRO A 41 1.93 -7.77 -4.25
CA PRO A 41 1.45 -9.07 -3.85
C PRO A 41 1.31 -10.03 -5.04
N ASP A 42 1.71 -11.27 -4.84
CA ASP A 42 1.52 -12.37 -5.79
C ASP A 42 0.13 -13.00 -5.64
N VAL A 43 -0.42 -13.51 -6.73
CA VAL A 43 -1.77 -14.11 -6.75
C VAL A 43 -1.89 -15.38 -5.92
N ARG A 44 -0.80 -16.11 -5.67
CA ARG A 44 -0.78 -17.35 -4.89
C ARG A 44 -0.33 -17.14 -3.46
N TYR A 45 0.68 -16.29 -3.27
CA TYR A 45 1.38 -16.11 -2.00
C TYR A 45 1.05 -14.79 -1.30
N GLY A 46 0.21 -13.93 -1.91
CA GLY A 46 -0.04 -12.60 -1.38
C GLY A 46 1.27 -11.81 -1.27
N TRP A 47 1.54 -11.26 -0.11
CA TRP A 47 2.76 -10.49 0.16
C TRP A 47 4.01 -11.35 0.41
N GLY A 48 3.86 -12.68 0.48
CA GLY A 48 4.94 -13.62 0.73
C GLY A 48 5.07 -14.04 2.19
N ILE A 49 6.28 -14.39 2.61
CA ILE A 49 6.59 -14.86 3.96
C ILE A 49 6.89 -13.66 4.86
N PRO A 50 6.23 -13.49 6.01
CA PRO A 50 6.51 -12.40 6.94
C PRO A 50 7.98 -12.39 7.39
N ASP A 51 8.66 -11.26 7.19
CA ASP A 51 10.01 -11.01 7.72
C ASP A 51 9.91 -10.10 8.95
N LEU A 52 9.88 -10.72 10.13
CA LEU A 52 9.78 -9.99 11.39
C LEU A 52 11.04 -9.18 11.69
N THR A 53 12.20 -9.63 11.22
CA THR A 53 13.45 -8.88 11.41
C THR A 53 13.40 -7.58 10.64
N ALA A 54 13.03 -7.62 9.35
CA ALA A 54 12.82 -6.41 8.56
C ALA A 54 11.72 -5.53 9.16
N GLY A 55 10.66 -6.13 9.68
CA GLY A 55 9.55 -5.43 10.33
C GLY A 55 9.93 -4.65 11.59
N MET A 56 11.08 -4.93 12.22
CA MET A 56 11.57 -4.17 13.39
C MET A 56 12.13 -2.78 13.03
N PHE A 57 12.35 -2.51 11.74
CA PHE A 57 12.99 -1.29 11.24
C PHE A 57 12.04 -0.40 10.42
N GLY A 58 10.74 -0.47 10.69
CA GLY A 58 9.70 0.29 10.01
C GLY A 58 9.12 -0.43 8.79
N PRO A 59 8.12 0.18 8.13
CA PRO A 59 7.57 -0.35 6.88
C PRO A 59 8.58 -0.23 5.73
N ARG A 60 8.43 -1.06 4.69
CA ARG A 60 9.16 -0.89 3.41
C ARG A 60 8.34 -0.17 2.35
N GLN A 61 7.06 0.03 2.59
CA GLN A 61 6.18 0.80 1.71
C GLN A 61 5.07 1.43 2.54
N PHE A 62 4.51 2.53 2.03
CA PHE A 62 3.20 2.98 2.45
C PHE A 62 2.14 2.48 1.46
N LEU A 63 1.11 1.80 2.00
CA LEU A 63 -0.05 1.33 1.23
C LEU A 63 -1.19 2.35 1.25
N GLY A 64 -0.90 3.56 1.67
CA GLY A 64 -1.79 4.71 1.78
C GLY A 64 -1.20 5.77 2.68
N ARG A 65 -2.06 6.47 3.40
CA ARG A 65 -1.65 7.45 4.41
C ARG A 65 -1.29 6.73 5.70
N PHE A 66 -0.04 6.81 6.10
CA PHE A 66 0.47 6.21 7.32
C PHE A 66 0.63 7.27 8.41
N THR A 67 -0.15 7.17 9.48
CA THR A 67 -0.06 8.09 10.62
C THR A 67 0.62 7.38 11.78
N TYR A 68 1.81 7.81 12.18
CA TYR A 68 2.52 7.28 13.32
C TYR A 68 2.42 8.21 14.53
N ASN A 69 1.56 7.85 15.47
CA ASN A 69 1.38 8.58 16.72
C ASN A 69 2.26 7.98 17.82
N MET A 70 3.37 8.63 18.12
CA MET A 70 4.31 8.22 19.17
C MET A 70 3.91 8.83 20.50
N ALA A 71 2.81 8.32 21.11
CA ALA A 71 2.28 8.80 22.37
C ALA A 71 3.11 8.34 23.57
N THR A 72 3.57 7.09 23.55
CA THR A 72 4.32 6.48 24.66
C THR A 72 5.78 6.18 24.29
N MET A 73 6.09 6.01 23.01
CA MET A 73 7.44 5.72 22.55
C MET A 73 8.27 7.01 22.41
N PRO A 74 9.34 7.17 23.21
CA PRO A 74 10.13 8.41 23.18
C PRO A 74 11.01 8.55 21.95
N LEU A 75 11.50 7.42 21.39
CA LEU A 75 12.39 7.39 20.23
C LEU A 75 12.14 6.13 19.41
N ASP A 76 12.04 6.30 18.11
CA ASP A 76 12.04 5.22 17.13
C ASP A 76 12.93 5.55 15.94
N VAL A 77 13.55 4.52 15.35
CA VAL A 77 14.44 4.64 14.20
C VAL A 77 13.99 3.67 13.13
N TRP A 78 13.62 4.21 11.96
CA TRP A 78 13.28 3.42 10.79
C TRP A 78 14.39 3.50 9.77
N THR A 79 14.97 2.34 9.45
CA THR A 79 16.10 2.22 8.53
C THR A 79 15.71 1.61 7.19
N ASN A 80 14.51 1.04 7.08
CA ASN A 80 14.03 0.54 5.81
C ASN A 80 13.85 1.69 4.80
N ALA A 81 14.17 1.43 3.55
CA ALA A 81 13.77 2.28 2.43
C ALA A 81 12.26 2.12 2.21
N ILE A 82 11.52 3.22 2.27
CA ILE A 82 10.06 3.22 2.20
C ILE A 82 9.60 3.66 0.80
N GLY A 83 9.07 2.72 0.03
CA GLY A 83 8.47 2.97 -1.27
C GLY A 83 6.94 3.01 -1.25
N GLN A 84 6.34 2.77 -2.43
CA GLN A 84 4.88 2.66 -2.61
C GLN A 84 4.49 1.78 -3.80
N GLN A 85 5.30 0.77 -4.12
CA GLN A 85 5.14 -0.08 -5.31
C GLN A 85 3.77 -0.75 -5.37
N GLY A 86 3.25 -1.21 -4.22
CA GLY A 86 1.91 -1.79 -4.11
C GLY A 86 0.80 -0.80 -4.45
N LEU A 87 0.90 0.47 -4.04
CA LEU A 87 -0.05 1.52 -4.43
C LEU A 87 0.03 1.83 -5.92
N GLU A 88 1.23 1.86 -6.49
CA GLU A 88 1.43 2.11 -7.92
C GLU A 88 0.84 0.99 -8.78
N ALA A 89 1.04 -0.27 -8.37
CA ALA A 89 0.43 -1.41 -9.02
C ALA A 89 -1.10 -1.30 -8.98
N ARG A 90 -1.66 -1.01 -7.81
CA ARG A 90 -3.10 -0.82 -7.64
C ARG A 90 -3.65 0.34 -8.47
N LYS A 91 -2.93 1.47 -8.54
CA LYS A 91 -3.31 2.61 -9.37
C LYS A 91 -3.36 2.22 -10.85
N ARG A 92 -2.35 1.48 -11.34
CA ARG A 92 -2.34 1.00 -12.73
C ARG A 92 -3.53 0.10 -13.04
N GLU A 93 -3.83 -0.86 -12.16
CA GLU A 93 -4.99 -1.75 -12.30
C GLU A 93 -6.31 -0.98 -12.30
N ASP A 94 -6.50 -0.09 -11.33
CA ASP A 94 -7.71 0.70 -11.20
C ASP A 94 -7.90 1.67 -12.40
N LEU A 95 -6.80 2.26 -12.92
CA LEU A 95 -6.86 3.11 -14.13
C LEU A 95 -7.15 2.32 -15.40
N ALA A 96 -6.54 1.14 -15.57
CA ALA A 96 -6.82 0.26 -16.69
C ALA A 96 -8.29 -0.17 -16.67
N TRP A 97 -8.81 -0.56 -15.52
CA TRP A 97 -10.22 -0.91 -15.37
C TRP A 97 -11.13 0.28 -15.65
N LEU A 98 -10.80 1.48 -15.13
CA LEU A 98 -11.60 2.69 -15.37
C LEU A 98 -11.60 3.09 -16.86
N GLY A 99 -10.46 2.94 -17.54
CA GLY A 99 -10.34 3.18 -18.97
C GLY A 99 -11.25 2.24 -19.80
N ALA A 100 -11.19 0.94 -19.52
CA ALA A 100 -12.06 -0.03 -20.14
C ALA A 100 -13.54 0.26 -19.86
N TYR A 101 -13.90 0.59 -18.63
CA TYR A 101 -15.26 0.98 -18.27
C TYR A 101 -15.76 2.22 -19.04
N GLN A 102 -14.88 3.19 -19.32
CA GLN A 102 -15.25 4.41 -20.05
C GLN A 102 -15.38 4.19 -21.57
N THR A 103 -14.57 3.29 -22.15
CA THR A 103 -14.55 3.04 -23.60
C THR A 103 -15.59 2.02 -24.03
N GLU A 104 -15.81 0.99 -23.24
CA GLU A 104 -16.70 -0.13 -23.56
C GLU A 104 -18.13 0.08 -23.03
N GLY A 105 -18.31 1.07 -22.16
CA GLY A 105 -19.59 1.31 -21.49
C GLY A 105 -20.00 0.12 -20.60
N ILE A 106 -21.30 -0.04 -20.41
CA ILE A 106 -21.89 -1.19 -19.66
C ILE A 106 -22.23 -2.33 -20.64
N THR A 107 -21.65 -2.35 -21.82
CA THR A 107 -21.91 -3.39 -22.80
C THR A 107 -21.28 -4.72 -22.37
N ALA A 108 -22.02 -5.78 -22.65
CA ALA A 108 -21.59 -7.15 -22.48
C ALA A 108 -20.23 -7.38 -23.14
N GLY A 109 -19.16 -7.52 -22.38
CA GLY A 109 -17.82 -7.73 -22.93
C GLY A 109 -16.69 -6.99 -22.25
N GLY A 110 -16.96 -6.19 -21.22
CA GLY A 110 -15.89 -5.57 -20.43
C GLY A 110 -14.89 -6.61 -19.92
N PRO A 111 -13.64 -6.21 -19.56
CA PRO A 111 -12.53 -7.10 -19.23
C PRO A 111 -12.82 -8.08 -18.10
N TYR A 112 -13.98 -7.99 -17.49
CA TYR A 112 -14.54 -8.94 -16.53
C TYR A 112 -15.89 -9.47 -17.06
N THR A 113 -15.88 -10.12 -18.21
CA THR A 113 -16.94 -11.06 -18.55
C THR A 113 -16.97 -12.10 -17.42
N LEU A 114 -18.02 -12.04 -16.61
CA LEU A 114 -18.46 -13.26 -15.96
C LEU A 114 -18.69 -14.23 -17.11
N GLY A 115 -17.92 -15.32 -17.15
CA GLY A 115 -18.09 -16.35 -18.18
C GLY A 115 -19.57 -16.65 -18.35
N SER A 116 -19.99 -16.99 -19.53
CA SER A 116 -21.35 -17.34 -19.88
C SER A 116 -21.88 -18.57 -19.09
N GLU A 117 -21.06 -19.12 -18.22
CA GLU A 117 -21.31 -20.36 -17.48
C GLU A 117 -21.14 -20.10 -15.97
N PHE A 118 -22.25 -19.64 -15.33
CA PHE A 118 -22.43 -19.86 -13.91
C PHE A 118 -23.15 -21.18 -13.73
N GLU A 119 -22.49 -22.16 -13.16
CA GLU A 119 -23.15 -23.36 -12.63
C GLU A 119 -23.94 -22.94 -11.38
N VAL A 120 -25.23 -22.72 -11.50
CA VAL A 120 -26.13 -22.58 -10.35
C VAL A 120 -26.54 -23.99 -9.94
N VAL A 121 -26.00 -24.44 -8.82
CA VAL A 121 -26.46 -25.68 -8.17
C VAL A 121 -27.83 -25.37 -7.53
N ASP A 122 -28.92 -25.95 -8.04
CA ASP A 122 -30.18 -25.86 -7.38
C ASP A 122 -30.21 -26.66 -6.05
N GLY A 123 -31.22 -26.44 -5.21
CA GLY A 123 -31.32 -27.11 -3.90
C GLY A 123 -31.39 -28.64 -3.93
N ASN A 124 -31.44 -29.27 -5.10
CA ASN A 124 -31.45 -30.71 -5.33
C ASN A 124 -30.11 -31.28 -5.78
N ASN A 125 -29.05 -30.46 -5.86
CA ASN A 125 -27.73 -30.85 -6.33
C ASN A 125 -27.72 -31.35 -7.79
N ASP A 126 -28.72 -30.98 -8.57
CA ASP A 126 -28.80 -31.28 -10.00
C ASP A 126 -28.06 -30.19 -10.76
N LYS A 127 -27.02 -30.60 -11.48
CA LYS A 127 -26.19 -29.72 -12.33
C LYS A 127 -26.96 -29.41 -13.61
N THR A 128 -28.03 -28.65 -13.50
CA THR A 128 -28.62 -28.02 -14.67
C THR A 128 -27.86 -26.75 -14.95
N ASP A 129 -27.32 -26.63 -16.16
CA ASP A 129 -26.70 -25.42 -16.70
C ASP A 129 -27.75 -24.29 -16.71
N HIS A 130 -27.99 -23.67 -15.58
CA HIS A 130 -28.75 -22.44 -15.52
C HIS A 130 -27.86 -21.30 -16.01
N ILE A 131 -27.82 -21.17 -17.32
CA ILE A 131 -27.34 -19.96 -17.96
C ILE A 131 -28.20 -18.82 -17.45
N ILE A 132 -27.67 -17.99 -16.52
CA ILE A 132 -28.34 -16.74 -16.18
C ILE A 132 -28.33 -15.91 -17.47
N PRO A 133 -29.49 -15.61 -18.06
CA PRO A 133 -29.53 -14.82 -19.29
C PRO A 133 -28.77 -13.52 -19.08
N LEU A 134 -27.95 -13.14 -20.04
CA LEU A 134 -27.12 -11.93 -20.00
C LEU A 134 -27.94 -10.70 -19.56
N ALA A 135 -29.21 -10.61 -19.99
CA ALA A 135 -30.15 -9.58 -19.58
C ALA A 135 -30.46 -9.55 -18.08
N GLU A 136 -30.36 -10.68 -17.38
CA GLU A 136 -30.58 -10.75 -15.94
C GLU A 136 -29.29 -10.43 -15.14
N ALA A 137 -28.15 -10.90 -15.62
CA ALA A 137 -26.84 -10.51 -15.09
C ALA A 137 -26.59 -9.01 -15.29
N GLU A 138 -27.05 -8.41 -16.37
CA GLU A 138 -26.97 -6.98 -16.64
C GLU A 138 -27.76 -6.10 -15.67
N LYS A 139 -28.87 -6.61 -15.08
CA LYS A 139 -29.63 -5.87 -14.07
C LYS A 139 -28.83 -5.59 -12.78
N TRP A 140 -27.82 -6.44 -12.49
CA TRP A 140 -27.01 -6.34 -11.27
C TRP A 140 -25.63 -5.70 -11.48
N ARG A 141 -25.13 -5.71 -12.72
CA ARG A 141 -23.82 -5.15 -13.09
C ARG A 141 -23.75 -3.62 -13.02
N PRO A 142 -24.67 -2.86 -13.61
CA PRO A 142 -24.54 -1.41 -13.73
C PRO A 142 -24.27 -0.68 -12.40
N PRO A 143 -25.02 -0.94 -11.31
CA PRO A 143 -24.81 -0.22 -10.05
C PRO A 143 -23.47 -0.56 -9.39
N TYR A 144 -22.92 -1.76 -9.60
CA TYR A 144 -21.64 -2.16 -9.04
C TYR A 144 -20.49 -1.49 -9.79
N TYR A 145 -20.50 -1.51 -11.11
CA TYR A 145 -19.48 -0.89 -11.93
C TYR A 145 -19.45 0.63 -11.77
N ALA A 146 -20.60 1.27 -11.74
CA ALA A 146 -20.72 2.70 -11.51
C ALA A 146 -20.12 3.08 -10.14
N ARG A 147 -20.45 2.34 -9.08
CA ARG A 147 -19.89 2.54 -7.74
C ARG A 147 -18.39 2.33 -7.70
N ARG A 148 -17.86 1.31 -8.41
CA ARG A 148 -16.42 1.08 -8.51
C ARG A 148 -15.72 2.24 -9.24
N ALA A 149 -16.27 2.71 -10.35
CA ALA A 149 -15.74 3.85 -11.10
C ALA A 149 -15.70 5.12 -10.25
N GLU A 150 -16.77 5.39 -9.50
CA GLU A 150 -16.84 6.52 -8.58
C GLU A 150 -15.80 6.39 -7.45
N ALA A 151 -15.66 5.22 -6.86
CA ALA A 151 -14.66 4.96 -5.83
C ALA A 151 -13.22 5.18 -6.35
N ILE A 152 -12.92 4.75 -7.57
CA ILE A 152 -11.61 4.99 -8.19
C ILE A 152 -11.39 6.49 -8.44
N ARG A 153 -12.36 7.20 -9.01
CA ARG A 153 -12.29 8.66 -9.21
C ARG A 153 -12.10 9.41 -7.91
N SER A 154 -12.83 9.02 -6.85
CA SER A 154 -12.67 9.59 -5.51
C SER A 154 -11.27 9.34 -4.94
N LYS A 155 -10.69 8.15 -5.13
CA LYS A 155 -9.30 7.88 -4.71
C LYS A 155 -8.31 8.77 -5.47
N LEU A 156 -8.49 8.92 -6.78
CA LEU A 156 -7.63 9.78 -7.61
C LEU A 156 -7.69 11.23 -7.15
N SER A 157 -8.89 11.79 -7.01
CA SER A 157 -9.08 13.20 -6.62
C SER A 157 -8.56 13.52 -5.21
N ARG A 158 -8.52 12.51 -4.33
CA ARG A 158 -8.04 12.64 -2.94
C ARG A 158 -6.56 12.27 -2.78
N GLY A 159 -5.83 11.94 -3.85
CA GLY A 159 -4.43 11.52 -3.79
C GLY A 159 -4.21 10.25 -2.95
N LEU A 160 -5.17 9.31 -2.94
CA LEU A 160 -5.07 8.11 -2.09
C LEU A 160 -4.21 7.00 -2.69
N TYR A 161 -3.62 7.23 -3.87
CA TYR A 161 -2.61 6.35 -4.47
C TYR A 161 -1.17 6.82 -4.21
N ASP A 162 -0.99 7.87 -3.40
CA ASP A 162 0.32 8.33 -2.97
C ASP A 162 0.50 8.04 -1.48
N GLY A 163 1.53 7.24 -1.20
CA GLY A 163 1.92 6.93 0.17
C GLY A 163 2.42 8.17 0.88
N SER A 164 1.97 8.44 2.08
CA SER A 164 2.35 9.62 2.87
C SER A 164 2.57 9.27 4.33
N LEU A 165 3.40 10.07 5.01
CA LEU A 165 3.68 9.92 6.44
C LEU A 165 3.11 11.12 7.22
N THR A 166 2.39 10.83 8.30
CA THR A 166 2.05 11.82 9.31
C THR A 166 2.65 11.40 10.65
N LYS A 167 3.59 12.18 11.18
CA LYS A 167 4.19 11.99 12.49
C LYS A 167 3.42 12.79 13.53
N GLN A 168 2.89 12.09 14.53
CA GLN A 168 2.16 12.64 15.68
C GLN A 168 2.80 12.22 17.01
N GLY A 169 2.29 12.77 18.11
CA GLY A 169 2.75 12.46 19.46
C GLY A 169 4.10 13.07 19.80
N ALA A 170 4.48 13.00 21.09
CA ALA A 170 5.64 13.73 21.62
C ALA A 170 7.00 13.09 21.28
N GLY A 171 7.03 11.82 20.90
CA GLY A 171 8.27 11.10 20.63
C GLY A 171 9.04 11.59 19.40
N THR A 172 10.25 11.09 19.26
CA THR A 172 11.16 11.39 18.13
C THR A 172 11.19 10.21 17.17
N LEU A 173 10.88 10.45 15.89
CA LEU A 173 11.07 9.50 14.81
C LEU A 173 12.32 9.89 14.01
N VAL A 174 13.19 8.92 13.75
CA VAL A 174 14.36 9.10 12.88
C VAL A 174 14.21 8.21 11.65
N LEU A 175 14.26 8.79 10.47
CA LEU A 175 14.24 8.09 9.20
C LEU A 175 15.65 8.10 8.60
N THR A 176 16.19 6.92 8.27
CA THR A 176 17.53 6.81 7.69
C THR A 176 17.56 6.07 6.35
N GLY A 177 16.45 5.49 5.93
CA GLY A 177 16.31 4.87 4.61
C GLY A 177 16.14 5.92 3.50
N ASP A 178 16.51 5.55 2.28
CA ASP A 178 16.26 6.33 1.08
C ASP A 178 14.80 6.09 0.65
N ASN A 179 13.93 7.04 0.97
CA ASN A 179 12.50 6.87 0.83
C ASN A 179 11.99 7.44 -0.50
N ALA A 180 11.11 6.70 -1.17
CA ALA A 180 10.59 7.02 -2.50
C ALA A 180 9.06 7.12 -2.57
N TYR A 181 8.37 7.21 -1.42
CA TYR A 181 6.93 7.50 -1.42
C TYR A 181 6.68 8.93 -1.90
N ARG A 182 5.50 9.17 -2.52
CA ARG A 182 5.24 10.41 -3.26
C ARG A 182 4.38 11.43 -2.53
N GLY A 183 3.60 10.98 -1.56
CA GLY A 183 2.78 11.88 -0.76
C GLY A 183 3.61 12.66 0.25
N ASP A 184 2.97 13.61 0.91
CA ASP A 184 3.63 14.50 1.84
C ASP A 184 4.10 13.81 3.11
N THR A 185 5.16 14.36 3.70
CA THR A 185 5.60 14.07 5.05
C THR A 185 5.14 15.18 5.99
N THR A 186 4.16 14.88 6.85
CA THR A 186 3.59 15.87 7.77
C THR A 186 4.07 15.63 9.19
N VAL A 187 4.54 16.68 9.87
CA VAL A 187 4.87 16.68 11.29
C VAL A 187 3.80 17.47 12.04
N GLU A 188 3.04 16.78 12.88
CA GLU A 188 1.97 17.38 13.71
C GLU A 188 2.33 17.43 15.20
N GLY A 189 3.37 16.73 15.63
CA GLY A 189 3.85 16.75 17.01
C GLY A 189 5.15 15.98 17.21
N GLY A 190 5.84 16.27 18.29
CA GLY A 190 7.15 15.70 18.62
C GLY A 190 8.24 16.11 17.64
N THR A 191 9.13 15.19 17.30
CA THR A 191 10.27 15.47 16.45
C THR A 191 10.40 14.45 15.32
N LEU A 192 10.72 14.92 14.12
CA LEU A 192 11.10 14.10 12.98
C LEU A 192 12.49 14.49 12.50
N TYR A 193 13.41 13.51 12.51
CA TYR A 193 14.73 13.64 11.92
C TYR A 193 14.92 12.66 10.75
N GLY A 194 15.78 13.00 9.81
CA GLY A 194 16.20 12.10 8.73
C GLY A 194 17.23 12.76 7.83
N PHE A 195 17.79 11.98 6.91
CA PHE A 195 18.60 12.52 5.83
C PHE A 195 17.69 13.19 4.78
N THR A 196 18.25 13.97 3.88
CA THR A 196 17.49 14.67 2.83
C THR A 196 16.63 13.71 2.01
N GLU A 197 17.17 12.53 1.68
CA GLU A 197 16.53 11.46 0.92
C GLU A 197 15.52 10.63 1.72
N SER A 198 15.39 10.89 3.03
CA SER A 198 14.56 10.06 3.90
C SER A 198 13.09 10.53 4.02
N PHE A 199 12.73 11.64 3.37
CA PHE A 199 11.38 12.22 3.53
C PHE A 199 10.46 11.99 2.34
N GLY A 200 10.81 11.05 1.45
CA GLY A 200 10.08 10.80 0.21
C GLY A 200 10.27 11.93 -0.81
N THR A 201 9.41 11.97 -1.81
CA THR A 201 9.50 12.96 -2.91
C THR A 201 8.42 14.04 -2.85
N GLY A 202 7.49 13.94 -1.89
CA GLY A 202 6.47 14.95 -1.62
C GLY A 202 6.99 16.13 -0.79
N THR A 203 6.08 16.96 -0.35
CA THR A 203 6.39 18.13 0.48
C THR A 203 6.52 17.73 1.95
N VAL A 204 7.50 18.33 2.65
CA VAL A 204 7.55 18.26 4.11
C VAL A 204 6.73 19.41 4.70
N VAL A 205 5.71 19.08 5.47
CA VAL A 205 4.79 20.04 6.09
C VAL A 205 4.89 19.96 7.61
N VAL A 206 5.31 21.04 8.25
CA VAL A 206 5.40 21.13 9.71
C VAL A 206 4.22 21.93 10.22
N LYS A 207 3.24 21.27 10.83
CA LYS A 207 2.06 21.89 11.46
C LYS A 207 2.26 22.07 12.97
N GLY A 208 3.15 21.25 13.56
CA GLY A 208 3.51 21.29 14.97
C GLY A 208 4.73 20.43 15.25
N GLY A 209 5.41 20.64 16.35
CA GLY A 209 6.63 19.93 16.72
C GLY A 209 7.88 20.43 16.00
N GLN A 210 8.85 19.55 15.78
CA GLN A 210 10.16 19.88 15.25
C GLN A 210 10.51 18.99 14.05
N PHE A 211 11.23 19.55 13.11
CA PHE A 211 11.78 18.87 11.93
C PHE A 211 13.25 19.21 11.79
N GLY A 212 14.09 18.20 11.49
CA GLY A 212 15.51 18.41 11.28
C GLY A 212 16.11 17.46 10.24
N VAL A 213 17.04 17.99 9.46
CA VAL A 213 17.79 17.23 8.47
C VAL A 213 19.15 16.85 9.04
N LEU A 214 19.43 15.55 9.05
CA LEU A 214 20.71 15.00 9.48
C LEU A 214 21.73 15.12 8.34
N ARG A 215 22.99 15.32 8.69
CA ARG A 215 24.10 15.27 7.73
C ARG A 215 24.86 13.96 7.89
N ARG A 216 25.23 13.35 6.78
CA ARG A 216 26.18 12.23 6.80
C ARG A 216 27.56 12.77 7.12
N TYR A 217 28.32 12.05 7.93
CA TYR A 217 29.67 12.48 8.35
C TYR A 217 30.60 12.68 7.15
N GLU A 218 30.44 11.90 6.09
CA GLU A 218 31.22 11.99 4.85
C GLU A 218 31.04 13.32 4.12
N ASP A 219 29.83 13.92 4.19
CA ASP A 219 29.57 15.24 3.58
C ASP A 219 30.27 16.38 4.31
N ALA A 220 30.65 16.17 5.56
CA ALA A 220 31.38 17.16 6.35
C ALA A 220 32.88 17.19 6.02
N LEU A 221 33.45 16.12 5.49
CA LEU A 221 34.86 15.99 5.14
C LEU A 221 35.20 16.51 3.73
N THR A 222 34.18 16.55 2.84
CA THR A 222 34.34 16.97 1.43
C THR A 222 34.20 18.48 1.20
N LYS A 223 33.77 19.24 2.23
CA LYS A 223 33.68 20.71 2.18
C LYS A 223 34.84 21.36 2.94
N LYS A 224 36.07 21.15 2.43
CA LYS A 224 37.24 22.00 2.72
C LYS A 224 37.61 22.80 1.48
#